data_c5a5c30e2659cdf6c134ed4e6b3e11be
#
_entry.id   c5a5c30e2659cdf6c134ed4e6b3e11be
#
_cell.length_a   1.000
_cell.length_b   1.000
_cell.length_c   1.000
_cell.angle_alpha   90.00
_cell.angle_beta   90.00
_cell.angle_gamma   90.00
#
_symmetry.space_group_name_H-M   'P 1'
#
loop_
_entity.id
_entity.type
_entity.pdbx_description
1 polymer ?
#
loop_
_entity_poly.entity_id
_entity_poly.type
_entity_poly.pdbx_seq_one_letter_code
_entity_poly.pdbx_strand_id
1 'polypeptide(L)'
;MTRTKRTRLLALTLALLVLLVSAGAIAAHPLGNFTISRYSAVTLGAATADVLYIVDMAEIPTYQERLAMDSDGDGAIGAAEEAAWLAATVPALASNLRLELDGAAVPLTPQRHTLTFPPGQGDLPTLRLEVWRSAALPARDGPLSVGYEDGNYPDRLGWREVVVSAAA
;
A
#
# COMPACT_ATOMS: atom_id res chain seq x y z
N MET A 1 57.99 -16.21 -16.81
CA MET A 1 56.98 -16.45 -15.79
C MET A 1 56.85 -17.94 -15.58
N THR A 2 57.22 -18.44 -14.39
CA THR A 2 57.25 -19.89 -14.10
C THR A 2 55.83 -20.49 -14.13
N ARG A 3 55.74 -21.77 -14.56
CA ARG A 3 54.50 -22.53 -14.70
C ARG A 3 53.60 -22.39 -13.45
N THR A 4 54.21 -22.39 -12.27
CA THR A 4 53.55 -22.22 -10.97
C THR A 4 52.90 -20.86 -10.76
N LYS A 5 53.50 -19.78 -11.27
CA LYS A 5 52.91 -18.44 -11.21
C LYS A 5 51.69 -18.28 -12.09
N ARG A 6 51.72 -18.90 -13.29
CA ARG A 6 50.57 -18.94 -14.24
C ARG A 6 49.37 -19.71 -13.65
N THR A 7 49.64 -20.86 -13.02
CA THR A 7 48.56 -21.67 -12.40
C THR A 7 47.92 -20.94 -11.22
N ARG A 8 48.69 -20.26 -10.38
CA ARG A 8 48.17 -19.45 -9.28
C ARG A 8 47.36 -18.27 -9.77
N LEU A 9 47.80 -17.59 -10.85
CA LEU A 9 47.06 -16.49 -11.43
C LEU A 9 45.74 -16.93 -12.02
N LEU A 10 45.72 -18.07 -12.75
CA LEU A 10 44.49 -18.64 -13.29
C LEU A 10 43.49 -19.10 -12.18
N ALA A 11 44.01 -19.67 -11.08
CA ALA A 11 43.19 -20.06 -9.95
C ALA A 11 42.57 -18.83 -9.24
N LEU A 12 43.32 -17.74 -9.09
CA LEU A 12 42.82 -16.49 -8.52
C LEU A 12 41.79 -15.79 -9.41
N THR A 13 42.00 -15.76 -10.73
CA THR A 13 41.02 -15.18 -11.66
C THR A 13 39.73 -16.01 -11.70
N LEU A 14 39.84 -17.34 -11.67
CA LEU A 14 38.66 -18.22 -11.63
C LEU A 14 37.89 -18.05 -10.31
N ALA A 15 38.58 -17.99 -9.17
CA ALA A 15 37.96 -17.74 -7.86
C ALA A 15 37.26 -16.38 -7.82
N LEU A 16 37.88 -15.32 -8.36
CA LEU A 16 37.27 -14.00 -8.47
C LEU A 16 36.05 -13.99 -9.39
N LEU A 17 36.12 -14.73 -10.51
CA LEU A 17 34.99 -14.86 -11.44
C LEU A 17 33.79 -15.57 -10.77
N VAL A 18 34.06 -16.66 -10.03
CA VAL A 18 33.04 -17.38 -9.25
C VAL A 18 32.44 -16.47 -8.19
N LEU A 19 33.25 -15.67 -7.48
CA LEU A 19 32.78 -14.72 -6.49
C LEU A 19 31.89 -13.61 -7.10
N LEU A 20 32.25 -13.09 -8.26
CA LEU A 20 31.48 -12.08 -8.98
C LEU A 20 30.14 -12.63 -9.52
N VAL A 21 30.11 -13.89 -9.99
CA VAL A 21 28.90 -14.53 -10.46
C VAL A 21 27.97 -14.88 -9.29
N SER A 22 28.50 -15.31 -8.15
CA SER A 22 27.69 -15.58 -6.94
C SER A 22 27.13 -14.31 -6.28
N ALA A 23 27.81 -13.16 -6.38
CA ALA A 23 27.31 -11.89 -5.86
C ALA A 23 26.07 -11.37 -6.61
N GLY A 24 25.90 -11.74 -7.87
CA GLY A 24 24.70 -11.37 -8.66
C GLY A 24 23.44 -12.19 -8.32
N ALA A 25 23.56 -13.27 -7.55
CA ALA A 25 22.45 -14.13 -7.17
C ALA A 25 21.86 -13.82 -5.78
N ILE A 26 22.44 -12.86 -5.04
CA ILE A 26 21.86 -12.38 -3.79
C ILE A 26 20.80 -11.33 -4.14
N ALA A 27 19.61 -11.80 -4.52
CA ALA A 27 18.41 -10.97 -4.38
C ALA A 27 18.22 -10.76 -2.88
N ALA A 28 18.74 -9.64 -2.36
CA ALA A 28 18.39 -9.19 -1.02
C ALA A 28 16.87 -9.03 -1.04
N HIS A 29 16.15 -9.82 -0.27
CA HIS A 29 14.73 -9.61 -0.07
C HIS A 29 14.58 -8.19 0.50
N PRO A 30 14.07 -7.21 -0.23
CA PRO A 30 13.89 -5.90 0.32
C PRO A 30 12.94 -6.02 1.50
N LEU A 31 13.17 -5.26 2.56
CA LEU A 31 12.27 -5.12 3.72
C LEU A 31 10.81 -4.77 3.31
N GLY A 32 10.57 -4.57 2.01
CA GLY A 32 9.30 -4.24 1.39
C GLY A 32 8.21 -5.30 1.51
N ASN A 33 8.55 -6.58 1.67
CA ASN A 33 7.55 -7.66 1.65
C ASN A 33 6.58 -7.67 2.84
N PHE A 34 6.81 -6.83 3.87
CA PHE A 34 5.99 -6.69 5.07
C PHE A 34 5.26 -5.34 5.14
N THR A 35 5.40 -4.51 4.13
CA THR A 35 4.88 -3.14 4.19
C THR A 35 3.38 -3.07 3.96
N ILE A 36 2.75 -2.11 4.65
CA ILE A 36 1.40 -1.62 4.37
C ILE A 36 1.53 -0.13 4.09
N SER A 37 1.55 0.22 2.81
CA SER A 37 1.64 1.60 2.36
C SER A 37 0.26 2.23 2.25
N ARG A 38 0.16 3.53 2.57
CA ARG A 38 -1.09 4.27 2.56
C ARG A 38 -0.91 5.59 1.82
N TYR A 39 -1.88 5.87 0.98
CA TYR A 39 -1.95 7.11 0.22
C TYR A 39 -3.32 7.75 0.38
N SER A 40 -3.35 9.04 0.62
CA SER A 40 -4.57 9.83 0.69
C SER A 40 -4.47 11.01 -0.26
N ALA A 41 -5.40 11.13 -1.20
CA ALA A 41 -5.59 12.33 -1.99
C ALA A 41 -6.86 13.03 -1.55
N VAL A 42 -6.73 14.25 -1.04
CA VAL A 42 -7.86 15.14 -0.68
C VAL A 42 -7.99 16.19 -1.76
N THR A 43 -9.08 16.14 -2.52
CA THR A 43 -9.36 17.09 -3.60
C THR A 43 -10.49 18.02 -3.19
N LEU A 44 -10.21 19.32 -3.13
CA LEU A 44 -11.16 20.34 -2.73
C LEU A 44 -11.84 20.92 -3.95
N GLY A 45 -13.12 20.60 -4.14
CA GLY A 45 -13.98 21.16 -5.20
C GLY A 45 -14.74 22.41 -4.71
N ALA A 46 -15.69 22.84 -5.54
CA ALA A 46 -16.55 23.99 -5.18
C ALA A 46 -17.58 23.68 -4.08
N ALA A 47 -18.04 22.43 -4.01
CA ALA A 47 -19.10 22.00 -3.10
C ALA A 47 -18.77 20.71 -2.32
N THR A 48 -17.69 20.04 -2.65
CA THR A 48 -17.25 18.79 -2.02
C THR A 48 -15.76 18.77 -1.77
N ALA A 49 -15.36 18.07 -0.70
CA ALA A 49 -14.02 17.58 -0.49
C ALA A 49 -14.05 16.06 -0.73
N ASP A 50 -13.35 15.62 -1.77
CA ASP A 50 -13.29 14.21 -2.15
C ASP A 50 -11.99 13.60 -1.63
N VAL A 51 -12.08 12.42 -1.04
CA VAL A 51 -10.94 11.68 -0.48
C VAL A 51 -10.83 10.36 -1.21
N LEU A 52 -9.71 10.15 -1.89
CA LEU A 52 -9.26 8.84 -2.33
C LEU A 52 -8.27 8.33 -1.29
N TYR A 53 -8.61 7.22 -0.65
CA TYR A 53 -7.75 6.51 0.27
C TYR A 53 -7.31 5.18 -0.33
N ILE A 54 -6.02 4.93 -0.38
CA ILE A 54 -5.44 3.72 -0.95
C ILE A 54 -4.61 3.00 0.12
N VAL A 55 -4.83 1.70 0.24
CA VAL A 55 -4.00 0.78 1.02
C VAL A 55 -3.35 -0.20 0.07
N ASP A 56 -2.02 -0.18 0.01
CA ASP A 56 -1.20 -1.13 -0.72
C ASP A 56 -0.47 -2.04 0.27
N MET A 57 -0.80 -3.33 0.25
CA MET A 57 -0.15 -4.34 1.07
C MET A 57 0.81 -5.17 0.24
N ALA A 58 2.02 -5.33 0.74
CA ALA A 58 3.01 -6.24 0.18
C ALA A 58 2.58 -7.70 0.36
N GLU A 59 3.37 -8.64 -0.15
CA GLU A 59 3.03 -10.05 -0.28
C GLU A 59 2.68 -10.72 1.06
N ILE A 60 3.44 -10.44 2.12
CA ILE A 60 3.21 -11.10 3.42
C ILE A 60 1.92 -10.63 4.11
N PRO A 61 1.63 -9.33 4.28
CA PRO A 61 0.34 -8.90 4.80
C PRO A 61 -0.82 -9.30 3.89
N THR A 62 -0.63 -9.28 2.56
CA THR A 62 -1.65 -9.78 1.62
C THR A 62 -1.97 -11.25 1.83
N TYR A 63 -0.95 -12.08 2.03
CA TYR A 63 -1.15 -13.50 2.33
C TYR A 63 -1.95 -13.69 3.63
N GLN A 64 -1.65 -12.91 4.67
CA GLN A 64 -2.39 -12.95 5.94
C GLN A 64 -3.86 -12.55 5.76
N GLU A 65 -4.12 -11.47 5.00
CA GLU A 65 -5.49 -11.03 4.71
C GLU A 65 -6.25 -12.07 3.87
N ARG A 66 -5.61 -12.68 2.89
CA ARG A 66 -6.23 -13.74 2.09
C ARG A 66 -6.60 -14.97 2.91
N LEU A 67 -5.76 -15.37 3.86
CA LEU A 67 -6.11 -16.44 4.80
C LEU A 67 -7.31 -16.09 5.68
N ALA A 68 -7.47 -14.82 6.04
CA ALA A 68 -8.61 -14.35 6.81
C ALA A 68 -9.89 -14.21 5.96
N MET A 69 -9.75 -13.97 4.64
CA MET A 69 -10.84 -13.93 3.68
C MET A 69 -11.37 -15.32 3.35
N ASP A 70 -10.48 -16.28 3.13
CA ASP A 70 -10.78 -17.68 2.77
C ASP A 70 -11.47 -18.40 3.94
N SER A 71 -12.78 -18.27 4.01
CA SER A 71 -13.57 -18.74 5.13
C SER A 71 -13.93 -20.22 5.04
N ASP A 72 -13.94 -20.78 3.84
CA ASP A 72 -14.22 -22.19 3.57
C ASP A 72 -12.97 -23.06 3.41
N GLY A 73 -11.79 -22.42 3.30
CA GLY A 73 -10.49 -23.08 3.26
C GLY A 73 -10.16 -23.73 1.92
N ASP A 74 -10.78 -23.29 0.82
CA ASP A 74 -10.57 -23.86 -0.52
C ASP A 74 -9.32 -23.28 -1.22
N GLY A 75 -8.70 -22.24 -0.65
CA GLY A 75 -7.50 -21.56 -1.14
C GLY A 75 -7.75 -20.47 -2.19
N ALA A 76 -9.02 -20.25 -2.57
CA ALA A 76 -9.44 -19.17 -3.47
C ALA A 76 -10.24 -18.12 -2.70
N ILE A 77 -10.31 -16.90 -3.20
CA ILE A 77 -11.18 -15.88 -2.64
C ILE A 77 -12.40 -15.75 -3.54
N GLY A 78 -13.52 -16.28 -3.07
CA GLY A 78 -14.79 -16.19 -3.73
C GLY A 78 -15.44 -14.81 -3.58
N ALA A 79 -16.38 -14.47 -4.45
CA ALA A 79 -17.08 -13.17 -4.42
C ALA A 79 -17.83 -12.90 -3.09
N ALA A 80 -18.34 -13.93 -2.43
CA ALA A 80 -19.01 -13.79 -1.13
C ALA A 80 -18.02 -13.47 0.00
N GLU A 81 -16.85 -14.06 -0.03
CA GLU A 81 -15.77 -13.84 0.93
C GLU A 81 -15.15 -12.44 0.77
N GLU A 82 -14.88 -12.04 -0.48
CA GLU A 82 -14.45 -10.69 -0.79
C GLU A 82 -15.46 -9.65 -0.28
N ALA A 83 -16.75 -9.85 -0.56
CA ALA A 83 -17.81 -8.97 -0.11
C ALA A 83 -17.91 -8.90 1.43
N ALA A 84 -17.78 -10.02 2.12
CA ALA A 84 -17.78 -10.08 3.59
C ALA A 84 -16.59 -9.33 4.19
N TRP A 85 -15.39 -9.54 3.63
CA TRP A 85 -14.19 -8.84 4.07
C TRP A 85 -14.27 -7.33 3.83
N LEU A 86 -14.74 -6.91 2.65
CA LEU A 86 -14.94 -5.50 2.32
C LEU A 86 -15.97 -4.84 3.25
N ALA A 87 -17.07 -5.53 3.57
CA ALA A 87 -18.11 -5.04 4.46
C ALA A 87 -17.61 -4.79 5.89
N ALA A 88 -16.61 -5.56 6.34
CA ALA A 88 -15.97 -5.35 7.64
C ALA A 88 -14.82 -4.32 7.57
N THR A 89 -13.97 -4.42 6.57
CA THR A 89 -12.70 -3.67 6.49
C THR A 89 -12.91 -2.22 6.08
N VAL A 90 -13.75 -1.94 5.09
CA VAL A 90 -13.94 -0.57 4.58
C VAL A 90 -14.48 0.38 5.65
N PRO A 91 -15.50 0.04 6.45
CA PRO A 91 -15.94 0.88 7.55
C PRO A 91 -14.88 1.05 8.65
N ALA A 92 -14.15 -0.01 9.00
CA ALA A 92 -13.10 0.03 10.00
C ALA A 92 -11.97 1.00 9.61
N LEU A 93 -11.50 0.93 8.36
CA LEU A 93 -10.51 1.88 7.83
C LEU A 93 -11.05 3.31 7.81
N ALA A 94 -12.29 3.47 7.37
CA ALA A 94 -12.94 4.77 7.25
C ALA A 94 -13.10 5.49 8.61
N SER A 95 -13.32 4.74 9.69
CA SER A 95 -13.45 5.31 11.04
C SER A 95 -12.18 5.96 11.57
N ASN A 96 -11.02 5.59 11.01
CA ASN A 96 -9.72 6.15 11.34
C ASN A 96 -9.26 7.27 10.39
N LEU A 97 -10.10 7.67 9.42
CA LEU A 97 -9.87 8.81 8.55
C LEU A 97 -10.63 10.02 9.09
N ARG A 98 -9.94 11.10 9.39
CA ARG A 98 -10.51 12.32 9.90
C ARG A 98 -10.27 13.49 8.96
N LEU A 99 -11.34 14.13 8.53
CA LEU A 99 -11.30 15.39 7.79
C LEU A 99 -11.84 16.50 8.67
N GLU A 100 -11.12 17.59 8.76
CA GLU A 100 -11.54 18.81 9.47
C GLU A 100 -11.59 19.98 8.52
N LEU A 101 -12.63 20.80 8.67
CA LEU A 101 -12.80 22.06 7.95
C LEU A 101 -12.93 23.17 9.01
N ASP A 102 -12.02 24.15 8.99
CA ASP A 102 -11.93 25.23 9.99
C ASP A 102 -11.91 24.71 11.43
N GLY A 103 -11.25 23.56 11.66
CA GLY A 103 -11.13 22.91 12.97
C GLY A 103 -12.35 22.07 13.38
N ALA A 104 -13.40 22.01 12.58
CA ALA A 104 -14.57 21.16 12.83
C ALA A 104 -14.47 19.85 12.03
N ALA A 105 -14.63 18.71 12.71
CA ALA A 105 -14.67 17.41 12.03
C ALA A 105 -15.93 17.30 11.14
N VAL A 106 -15.74 16.83 9.90
CA VAL A 106 -16.83 16.63 8.95
C VAL A 106 -16.94 15.14 8.56
N PRO A 107 -18.16 14.63 8.42
CA PRO A 107 -18.36 13.22 8.07
C PRO A 107 -17.94 12.94 6.62
N LEU A 108 -17.15 11.89 6.44
CA LEU A 108 -16.78 11.36 5.13
C LEU A 108 -17.80 10.29 4.72
N THR A 109 -18.66 10.59 3.76
CA THR A 109 -19.66 9.66 3.23
C THR A 109 -19.05 8.69 2.23
N PRO A 110 -19.38 7.38 2.29
CA PRO A 110 -18.87 6.41 1.34
C PRO A 110 -19.40 6.66 -0.08
N GLN A 111 -18.53 6.50 -1.07
CA GLN A 111 -18.88 6.60 -2.49
C GLN A 111 -18.74 5.24 -3.18
N ARG A 112 -17.52 4.71 -3.21
CA ARG A 112 -17.19 3.43 -3.83
C ARG A 112 -15.90 2.87 -3.24
N HIS A 113 -15.63 1.61 -3.52
CA HIS A 113 -14.34 0.97 -3.25
C HIS A 113 -14.01 -0.02 -4.36
N THR A 114 -12.74 -0.39 -4.44
CA THR A 114 -12.23 -1.41 -5.38
C THR A 114 -11.13 -2.19 -4.68
N LEU A 115 -11.22 -3.52 -4.71
CA LEU A 115 -10.18 -4.43 -4.24
C LEU A 115 -9.56 -5.13 -5.44
N THR A 116 -8.23 -5.18 -5.48
CA THR A 116 -7.48 -5.91 -6.51
C THR A 116 -6.29 -6.63 -5.90
N PHE A 117 -5.83 -7.67 -6.58
CA PHE A 117 -4.67 -8.45 -6.20
C PHE A 117 -3.62 -8.42 -7.32
N PRO A 118 -2.83 -7.32 -7.42
CA PRO A 118 -1.76 -7.23 -8.41
C PRO A 118 -0.71 -8.33 -8.19
N PRO A 119 0.00 -8.77 -9.26
CA PRO A 119 1.10 -9.70 -9.13
C PRO A 119 2.26 -9.06 -8.34
N GLY A 120 2.82 -9.81 -7.40
CA GLY A 120 3.98 -9.43 -6.60
C GLY A 120 5.19 -10.31 -6.89
N GLN A 121 6.14 -10.35 -5.97
CA GLN A 121 7.36 -11.14 -6.11
C GLN A 121 7.13 -12.60 -5.72
N GLY A 122 7.83 -13.52 -6.41
CA GLY A 122 7.78 -14.95 -6.11
C GLY A 122 6.40 -15.58 -6.33
N ASP A 123 5.67 -15.10 -7.33
CA ASP A 123 4.30 -15.52 -7.66
C ASP A 123 3.27 -15.29 -6.54
N LEU A 124 3.62 -14.51 -5.53
CA LEU A 124 2.69 -14.09 -4.48
C LEU A 124 1.99 -12.80 -4.90
N PRO A 125 0.67 -12.67 -4.71
CA PRO A 125 -0.03 -11.43 -4.99
C PRO A 125 0.25 -10.38 -3.91
N THR A 126 0.11 -9.12 -4.29
CA THR A 126 -0.08 -7.98 -3.41
C THR A 126 -1.56 -7.64 -3.31
N LEU A 127 -1.95 -6.79 -2.36
CA LEU A 127 -3.32 -6.32 -2.23
C LEU A 127 -3.36 -4.81 -2.42
N ARG A 128 -4.29 -4.33 -3.22
CA ARG A 128 -4.62 -2.91 -3.35
C ARG A 128 -6.10 -2.69 -3.09
N LEU A 129 -6.40 -1.93 -2.05
CA LEU A 129 -7.74 -1.46 -1.72
C LEU A 129 -7.80 0.05 -1.95
N GLU A 130 -8.73 0.47 -2.78
CA GLU A 130 -9.02 1.87 -3.02
C GLU A 130 -10.42 2.19 -2.47
N VAL A 131 -10.52 3.28 -1.70
CA VAL A 131 -11.78 3.71 -1.07
C VAL A 131 -11.99 5.19 -1.39
N TRP A 132 -13.12 5.51 -2.02
CA TRP A 132 -13.53 6.88 -2.31
C TRP A 132 -14.59 7.33 -1.32
N ARG A 133 -14.37 8.50 -0.76
CA ARG A 133 -15.27 9.14 0.17
C ARG A 133 -15.44 10.61 -0.18
N SER A 134 -16.53 11.22 0.26
CA SER A 134 -16.79 12.64 0.01
C SER A 134 -17.39 13.32 1.24
N ALA A 135 -17.07 14.57 1.45
CA ALA A 135 -17.70 15.45 2.42
C ALA A 135 -18.26 16.69 1.71
N ALA A 136 -19.40 17.19 2.17
CA ALA A 136 -19.92 18.45 1.70
C ALA A 136 -19.04 19.62 2.19
N LEU A 137 -18.69 20.52 1.28
CA LEU A 137 -18.09 21.81 1.62
C LEU A 137 -19.18 22.87 1.80
N PRO A 138 -19.16 23.62 2.90
CA PRO A 138 -20.08 24.76 3.07
C PRO A 138 -19.75 25.85 2.04
N ALA A 139 -20.78 26.46 1.48
CA ALA A 139 -20.60 27.68 0.67
C ALA A 139 -19.93 28.76 1.52
N ARG A 140 -18.87 29.37 0.96
CA ARG A 140 -18.08 30.35 1.72
C ARG A 140 -17.39 31.35 0.79
N ASP A 141 -17.15 32.52 1.33
CA ASP A 141 -16.25 33.50 0.77
C ASP A 141 -14.98 33.56 1.62
N GLY A 142 -13.81 33.27 1.02
CA GLY A 142 -12.52 33.35 1.69
C GLY A 142 -11.80 32.01 1.90
N PRO A 143 -10.65 32.02 2.57
CA PRO A 143 -9.79 30.84 2.75
C PRO A 143 -10.45 29.78 3.63
N LEU A 144 -10.14 28.51 3.35
CA LEU A 144 -10.57 27.33 4.10
C LEU A 144 -9.36 26.69 4.77
N SER A 145 -9.43 26.47 6.08
CA SER A 145 -8.47 25.64 6.76
C SER A 145 -8.91 24.16 6.65
N VAL A 146 -8.02 23.30 6.16
CA VAL A 146 -8.29 21.87 5.99
C VAL A 146 -7.29 21.09 6.80
N GLY A 147 -7.78 20.24 7.71
CA GLY A 147 -7.02 19.23 8.42
C GLY A 147 -7.40 17.83 7.92
N TYR A 148 -6.41 16.96 7.72
CA TYR A 148 -6.65 15.57 7.40
C TYR A 148 -5.70 14.66 8.17
N GLU A 149 -6.25 13.57 8.70
CA GLU A 149 -5.49 12.56 9.45
C GLU A 149 -5.88 11.15 9.00
N ASP A 150 -4.86 10.30 8.79
CA ASP A 150 -4.99 8.86 8.61
C ASP A 150 -4.38 8.16 9.84
N GLY A 151 -5.24 7.61 10.69
CA GLY A 151 -4.86 6.85 11.89
C GLY A 151 -4.76 5.33 11.65
N ASN A 152 -4.91 4.84 10.41
CA ASN A 152 -4.83 3.42 10.13
C ASN A 152 -3.39 2.89 10.25
N TYR A 153 -3.25 1.64 10.65
CA TYR A 153 -1.99 0.89 10.70
C TYR A 153 -0.83 1.66 11.36
N PRO A 154 -0.98 2.24 12.58
CA PRO A 154 0.01 3.13 13.17
C PRO A 154 1.36 2.45 13.40
N ASP A 155 1.36 1.12 13.68
CA ASP A 155 2.54 0.33 14.01
C ASP A 155 3.07 -0.50 12.83
N ARG A 156 2.58 -0.26 11.61
CA ARG A 156 3.01 -1.01 10.42
C ARG A 156 4.02 -0.22 9.61
N LEU A 157 5.05 -0.92 9.12
CA LEU A 157 5.99 -0.36 8.16
C LEU A 157 5.27 -0.10 6.84
N GLY A 158 5.66 0.97 6.16
CA GLY A 158 5.11 1.37 4.87
C GLY A 158 5.11 2.89 4.70
N TRP A 159 4.84 3.32 3.49
CA TRP A 159 4.68 4.74 3.17
C TRP A 159 3.37 5.27 3.74
N ARG A 160 3.38 6.51 4.17
CA ARG A 160 2.18 7.27 4.47
C ARG A 160 2.31 8.63 3.79
N GLU A 161 1.50 8.84 2.78
CA GLU A 161 1.51 10.06 1.99
C GLU A 161 0.11 10.69 1.98
N VAL A 162 0.06 11.99 2.15
CA VAL A 162 -1.16 12.79 2.05
C VAL A 162 -0.92 13.90 1.04
N VAL A 163 -1.75 13.97 0.01
CA VAL A 163 -1.72 15.02 -1.00
C VAL A 163 -3.03 15.80 -0.91
N VAL A 164 -2.93 17.12 -0.85
CA VAL A 164 -4.10 18.01 -0.89
C VAL A 164 -4.03 18.86 -2.15
N SER A 165 -5.11 18.90 -2.90
CA SER A 165 -5.20 19.67 -4.16
C SER A 165 -6.55 20.37 -4.26
N ALA A 166 -6.61 21.45 -5.05
CA ALA A 166 -7.86 22.01 -5.51
C ALA A 166 -8.29 21.31 -6.81
N ALA A 167 -9.60 21.08 -6.98
CA ALA A 167 -10.15 20.67 -8.26
C ALA A 167 -9.96 21.82 -9.28
N ALA A 168 -9.58 21.46 -10.52
CA ALA A 168 -9.40 22.41 -11.60
C ALA A 168 -10.74 22.94 -12.12
#